data_f2b77c89acf17db5d3bab005c26bc625
#
_entry.id   f2b77c89acf17db5d3bab005c26bc625
#
_cell.length_a   1.000
_cell.length_b   1.000
_cell.length_c   1.000
_cell.angle_alpha   90.00
_cell.angle_beta   90.00
_cell.angle_gamma   90.00
#
_symmetry.space_group_name_H-M   'P 1'
#
loop_
_entity.id
_entity.type
_entity.pdbx_description
1 polymer ?
#
loop_
_entity_poly.entity_id
_entity_poly.type
_entity_poly.pdbx_seq_one_letter_code
_entity_poly.pdbx_strand_id
1 'polypeptide(L)'
;RRGLQRSAELAAAVTLAVLLHAAFYIHLDWSQVLSWAALLAGTSTAGIGLAFLGDRYRSQSVEHELLARLIGMLQVEQGTAESLRVTLEELASSFQCEKAMLVFRDTDLERMFIWTVEAGRQGRISPESRPLSQADAFLLGRLDALVCWNELDPPRGGFGWDRRTGRKLAEMPLLADSARQELGVRSFMSVPMDFGGHAVGRLMLCNGRRRWWPQDLHWFERVVRHLGLPLHNLFLLRHMRARAIEGERSRISRDIHDGILQTLLSVDMQLGVLFRKVRQSPTEAALALDALQQTVRSETAELRRMVTDMRPLRVQSAD
;
A
#
# COMPACT_ATOMS: atom_id res chain seq x y z
N ARG A 1 -1.03 19.78 -23.40
CA ARG A 1 -1.54 21.11 -23.74
C ARG A 1 -0.63 21.91 -24.71
N ARG A 2 0.70 21.96 -24.48
CA ARG A 2 1.62 22.67 -25.41
C ARG A 2 1.65 22.07 -26.81
N GLY A 3 1.52 20.75 -26.96
CA GLY A 3 1.45 20.09 -28.28
C GLY A 3 0.18 20.41 -29.03
N LEU A 4 -0.97 20.44 -28.37
CA LEU A 4 -2.26 20.78 -28.94
C LEU A 4 -2.33 22.27 -29.34
N GLN A 5 -1.77 23.14 -28.51
CA GLN A 5 -1.71 24.56 -28.79
C GLN A 5 -0.85 24.86 -30.03
N ARG A 6 0.33 24.22 -30.14
CA ARG A 6 1.21 24.31 -31.30
C ARG A 6 0.59 23.72 -32.58
N SER A 7 -0.12 22.60 -32.49
CA SER A 7 -0.80 22.00 -33.63
C SER A 7 -2.00 22.87 -34.09
N ALA A 8 -2.72 23.51 -33.18
CA ALA A 8 -3.78 24.45 -33.49
C ALA A 8 -3.24 25.74 -34.16
N GLU A 9 -2.14 26.28 -33.61
CA GLU A 9 -1.45 27.47 -34.22
C GLU A 9 -0.89 27.15 -35.60
N LEU A 10 -0.29 25.96 -35.81
CA LEU A 10 0.20 25.51 -37.10
C LEU A 10 -0.94 25.31 -38.10
N ALA A 11 -2.03 24.68 -37.70
CA ALA A 11 -3.20 24.49 -38.55
C ALA A 11 -3.83 25.85 -38.95
N ALA A 12 -3.94 26.78 -38.01
CA ALA A 12 -4.45 28.12 -38.29
C ALA A 12 -3.52 28.91 -39.27
N ALA A 13 -2.20 28.82 -39.05
CA ALA A 13 -1.21 29.46 -39.92
C ALA A 13 -1.24 28.90 -41.37
N VAL A 14 -1.31 27.57 -41.51
CA VAL A 14 -1.42 26.89 -42.81
C VAL A 14 -2.72 27.25 -43.48
N THR A 15 -3.84 27.27 -42.79
CA THR A 15 -5.16 27.67 -43.34
C THR A 15 -5.13 29.10 -43.82
N LEU A 16 -4.55 30.04 -43.07
CA LEU A 16 -4.41 31.44 -43.44
C LEU A 16 -3.51 31.61 -44.68
N ALA A 17 -2.38 30.90 -44.73
CA ALA A 17 -1.46 30.94 -45.87
C ALA A 17 -2.11 30.41 -47.15
N VAL A 18 -2.87 29.33 -47.07
CA VAL A 18 -3.60 28.76 -48.23
C VAL A 18 -4.70 29.72 -48.71
N LEU A 19 -5.44 30.36 -47.80
CA LEU A 19 -6.47 31.36 -48.16
C LEU A 19 -5.88 32.60 -48.80
N LEU A 20 -4.76 33.11 -48.29
CA LEU A 20 -4.04 34.23 -48.86
C LEU A 20 -3.48 33.91 -50.26
N HIS A 21 -2.93 32.71 -50.43
CA HIS A 21 -2.43 32.24 -51.72
C HIS A 21 -3.56 32.09 -52.72
N ALA A 22 -4.68 31.49 -52.34
CA ALA A 22 -5.86 31.36 -53.18
C ALA A 22 -6.47 32.73 -53.58
N ALA A 23 -6.56 33.66 -52.68
CA ALA A 23 -7.07 35.00 -52.91
C ALA A 23 -6.18 35.83 -53.89
N PHE A 24 -4.85 35.61 -53.83
CA PHE A 24 -3.89 36.43 -54.62
C PHE A 24 -3.61 35.85 -56.01
N TYR A 25 -3.64 34.53 -56.19
CA TYR A 25 -3.22 33.90 -57.44
C TYR A 25 -4.34 33.33 -58.31
N ILE A 26 -5.55 33.08 -57.82
CA ILE A 26 -6.56 32.27 -58.51
C ILE A 26 -7.79 33.10 -58.96
N HIS A 27 -7.88 34.41 -58.70
CA HIS A 27 -9.07 35.27 -59.05
C HIS A 27 -10.41 34.57 -58.68
N LEU A 28 -10.47 33.92 -57.52
CA LEU A 28 -11.65 33.22 -57.04
C LEU A 28 -12.74 34.19 -56.62
N ASP A 29 -13.99 33.90 -57.03
CA ASP A 29 -15.15 34.61 -56.56
C ASP A 29 -15.34 34.50 -55.06
N TRP A 30 -15.80 35.51 -54.37
CA TRP A 30 -15.95 35.56 -52.91
C TRP A 30 -16.73 34.36 -52.33
N SER A 31 -17.71 33.83 -53.08
CA SER A 31 -18.48 32.65 -52.71
C SER A 31 -17.62 31.37 -52.64
N GLN A 32 -16.65 31.24 -53.53
CA GLN A 32 -15.71 30.11 -53.56
C GLN A 32 -14.67 30.21 -52.45
N VAL A 33 -14.17 31.41 -52.16
CA VAL A 33 -13.25 31.66 -51.05
C VAL A 33 -13.91 31.30 -49.72
N LEU A 34 -15.18 31.69 -49.51
CA LEU A 34 -15.95 31.35 -48.30
C LEU A 34 -16.17 29.84 -48.17
N SER A 35 -16.47 29.12 -49.24
CA SER A 35 -16.68 27.67 -49.20
C SER A 35 -15.39 26.91 -48.89
N TRP A 36 -14.25 27.31 -49.45
CA TRP A 36 -12.93 26.73 -49.12
C TRP A 36 -12.52 27.05 -47.66
N ALA A 37 -12.77 28.26 -47.19
CA ALA A 37 -12.52 28.65 -45.80
C ALA A 37 -13.34 27.80 -44.82
N ALA A 38 -14.62 27.59 -45.10
CA ALA A 38 -15.50 26.73 -44.28
C ALA A 38 -15.03 25.28 -44.26
N LEU A 39 -14.60 24.73 -45.39
CA LEU A 39 -14.11 23.36 -45.53
C LEU A 39 -12.79 23.18 -44.78
N LEU A 40 -11.85 24.11 -44.87
CA LEU A 40 -10.59 24.11 -44.17
C LEU A 40 -10.79 24.30 -42.65
N ALA A 41 -11.70 25.16 -42.21
CA ALA A 41 -12.06 25.31 -40.80
C ALA A 41 -12.70 24.05 -40.25
N GLY A 42 -13.59 23.42 -41.02
CA GLY A 42 -14.23 22.15 -40.64
C GLY A 42 -13.22 20.99 -40.47
N THR A 43 -12.31 20.83 -41.45
CA THR A 43 -11.27 19.80 -41.39
C THR A 43 -10.27 20.04 -40.25
N SER A 44 -9.88 21.30 -40.02
CA SER A 44 -9.00 21.67 -38.92
C SER A 44 -9.66 21.38 -37.55
N THR A 45 -10.93 21.73 -37.39
CA THR A 45 -11.70 21.47 -36.15
C THR A 45 -11.85 19.97 -35.91
N ALA A 46 -12.15 19.19 -36.95
CA ALA A 46 -12.23 17.73 -36.86
C ALA A 46 -10.86 17.12 -36.51
N GLY A 47 -9.76 17.59 -37.10
CA GLY A 47 -8.41 17.16 -36.81
C GLY A 47 -8.00 17.45 -35.34
N ILE A 48 -8.32 18.63 -34.83
CA ILE A 48 -8.09 18.99 -33.42
C ILE A 48 -8.95 18.11 -32.50
N GLY A 49 -10.21 17.86 -32.87
CA GLY A 49 -11.10 16.97 -32.11
C GLY A 49 -10.59 15.54 -32.04
N LEU A 50 -10.13 15.01 -33.18
CA LEU A 50 -9.52 13.65 -33.23
C LEU A 50 -8.22 13.57 -32.44
N ALA A 51 -7.36 14.59 -32.51
CA ALA A 51 -6.13 14.65 -31.74
C ALA A 51 -6.43 14.71 -30.23
N PHE A 52 -7.43 15.49 -29.83
CA PHE A 52 -7.89 15.55 -28.44
C PHE A 52 -8.47 14.22 -27.94
N LEU A 53 -9.29 13.56 -28.74
CA LEU A 53 -9.84 12.23 -28.43
C LEU A 53 -8.72 11.19 -28.35
N GLY A 54 -7.78 11.21 -29.30
CA GLY A 54 -6.63 10.30 -29.31
C GLY A 54 -5.73 10.47 -28.09
N ASP A 55 -5.47 11.70 -27.67
CA ASP A 55 -4.66 11.98 -26.47
C ASP A 55 -5.38 11.52 -25.18
N ARG A 56 -6.71 11.73 -25.14
CA ARG A 56 -7.55 11.27 -24.04
C ARG A 56 -7.64 9.74 -23.98
N TYR A 57 -7.72 9.07 -25.13
CA TYR A 57 -7.76 7.62 -25.22
C TYR A 57 -6.42 7.00 -24.80
N ARG A 58 -5.29 7.57 -25.25
CA ARG A 58 -3.94 7.13 -24.82
C ARG A 58 -3.73 7.30 -23.33
N SER A 59 -4.16 8.43 -22.77
CA SER A 59 -4.06 8.68 -21.33
C SER A 59 -4.85 7.66 -20.52
N GLN A 60 -6.05 7.27 -20.96
CA GLN A 60 -6.85 6.25 -20.31
C GLN A 60 -6.23 4.86 -20.44
N SER A 61 -5.69 4.49 -21.61
CA SER A 61 -5.05 3.19 -21.82
C SER A 61 -3.83 3.00 -20.93
N VAL A 62 -2.97 4.01 -20.78
CA VAL A 62 -1.81 3.96 -19.88
C VAL A 62 -2.24 3.83 -18.42
N GLU A 63 -3.32 4.51 -18.03
CA GLU A 63 -3.86 4.41 -16.67
C GLU A 63 -4.39 3.00 -16.39
N HIS A 64 -5.17 2.42 -17.30
CA HIS A 64 -5.70 1.05 -17.16
C HIS A 64 -4.58 0.00 -17.13
N GLU A 65 -3.57 0.16 -17.98
CA GLU A 65 -2.42 -0.76 -18.01
C GLU A 65 -1.62 -0.70 -16.71
N LEU A 66 -1.37 0.48 -16.17
CA LEU A 66 -0.72 0.65 -14.88
C LEU A 66 -1.55 0.01 -13.75
N LEU A 67 -2.85 0.28 -13.72
CA LEU A 67 -3.75 -0.29 -12.71
C LEU A 67 -3.79 -1.82 -12.78
N ALA A 68 -3.90 -2.40 -13.97
CA ALA A 68 -3.90 -3.84 -14.16
C ALA A 68 -2.58 -4.46 -13.66
N ARG A 69 -1.43 -3.84 -13.95
CA ARG A 69 -0.12 -4.27 -13.44
C ARG A 69 -0.06 -4.18 -11.92
N LEU A 70 -0.42 -3.04 -11.34
CA LEU A 70 -0.37 -2.84 -9.88
C LEU A 70 -1.28 -3.81 -9.12
N ILE A 71 -2.50 -4.05 -9.62
CA ILE A 71 -3.43 -5.02 -9.01
C ILE A 71 -2.88 -6.44 -9.15
N GLY A 72 -2.30 -6.78 -10.30
CA GLY A 72 -1.68 -8.09 -10.53
C GLY A 72 -0.47 -8.36 -9.61
N MET A 73 0.26 -7.32 -9.23
CA MET A 73 1.41 -7.42 -8.29
C MET A 73 0.98 -7.62 -6.83
N LEU A 74 -0.25 -7.23 -6.47
CA LEU A 74 -0.80 -7.42 -5.13
C LEU A 74 -1.34 -8.85 -4.89
N GLN A 75 -0.74 -9.86 -5.52
CA GLN A 75 -1.11 -11.26 -5.34
C GLN A 75 -0.55 -11.81 -4.03
N VAL A 76 -1.41 -12.53 -3.31
CA VAL A 76 -1.12 -13.07 -1.96
C VAL A 76 -0.05 -14.17 -1.97
N GLU A 77 0.23 -14.77 -3.13
CA GLU A 77 1.13 -15.92 -3.27
C GLU A 77 2.62 -15.58 -3.05
N GLN A 78 3.02 -14.35 -3.34
CA GLN A 78 4.42 -13.91 -3.25
C GLN A 78 4.83 -13.38 -1.85
N GLY A 79 3.90 -13.35 -0.92
CA GLY A 79 4.11 -12.75 0.40
C GLY A 79 3.77 -11.25 0.44
N THR A 80 3.22 -10.81 1.58
CA THR A 80 2.66 -9.45 1.74
C THR A 80 3.71 -8.34 1.56
N ALA A 81 4.92 -8.56 2.08
CA ALA A 81 5.99 -7.57 2.05
C ALA A 81 6.54 -7.38 0.63
N GLU A 82 6.73 -8.47 -0.10
CA GLU A 82 7.27 -8.43 -1.46
C GLU A 82 6.24 -7.85 -2.44
N SER A 83 4.98 -8.27 -2.37
CA SER A 83 3.91 -7.68 -3.19
C SER A 83 3.79 -6.17 -2.99
N LEU A 84 3.89 -5.72 -1.73
CA LEU A 84 3.85 -4.30 -1.40
C LEU A 84 5.09 -3.55 -1.92
N ARG A 85 6.28 -4.15 -1.78
CA ARG A 85 7.54 -3.59 -2.29
C ARG A 85 7.45 -3.34 -3.80
N VAL A 86 7.10 -4.37 -4.56
CA VAL A 86 7.02 -4.29 -6.02
C VAL A 86 5.97 -3.26 -6.46
N THR A 87 4.82 -3.21 -5.78
CA THR A 87 3.76 -2.23 -6.06
C THR A 87 4.24 -0.79 -5.80
N LEU A 88 4.92 -0.54 -4.68
CA LEU A 88 5.45 0.79 -4.35
C LEU A 88 6.60 1.19 -5.30
N GLU A 89 7.44 0.25 -5.72
CA GLU A 89 8.52 0.48 -6.68
C GLU A 89 7.97 0.85 -8.06
N GLU A 90 6.94 0.14 -8.54
CA GLU A 90 6.26 0.46 -9.81
C GLU A 90 5.59 1.84 -9.75
N LEU A 91 4.98 2.20 -8.62
CA LEU A 91 4.45 3.55 -8.40
C LEU A 91 5.54 4.61 -8.45
N ALA A 92 6.66 4.40 -7.74
CA ALA A 92 7.78 5.34 -7.74
C ALA A 92 8.34 5.54 -9.16
N SER A 93 8.46 4.47 -9.92
CA SER A 93 8.93 4.49 -11.32
C SER A 93 7.96 5.22 -12.23
N SER A 94 6.66 4.88 -12.17
CA SER A 94 5.61 5.45 -13.02
C SER A 94 5.42 6.95 -12.81
N PHE A 95 5.58 7.43 -11.59
CA PHE A 95 5.50 8.84 -11.23
C PHE A 95 6.85 9.57 -11.24
N GLN A 96 7.93 8.89 -11.62
CA GLN A 96 9.28 9.43 -11.69
C GLN A 96 9.72 10.11 -10.38
N CYS A 97 9.61 9.40 -9.27
CA CYS A 97 10.04 9.87 -7.96
C CYS A 97 11.11 8.96 -7.36
N GLU A 98 11.80 9.45 -6.34
CA GLU A 98 12.86 8.71 -5.67
C GLU A 98 12.32 7.70 -4.67
N LYS A 99 11.20 8.02 -4.01
CA LYS A 99 10.63 7.20 -2.94
C LYS A 99 9.12 7.09 -3.06
N ALA A 100 8.58 5.91 -2.74
CA ALA A 100 7.16 5.70 -2.47
C ALA A 100 7.00 5.21 -1.03
N MET A 101 5.99 5.74 -0.35
CA MET A 101 5.72 5.43 1.05
C MET A 101 4.26 5.11 1.23
N LEU A 102 3.99 4.06 1.99
CA LEU A 102 2.65 3.73 2.49
C LEU A 102 2.65 3.88 4.01
N VAL A 103 1.79 4.74 4.51
CA VAL A 103 1.53 4.91 5.94
C VAL A 103 0.16 4.32 6.22
N PHE A 104 0.09 3.31 7.05
CA PHE A 104 -1.14 2.62 7.43
C PHE A 104 -1.36 2.74 8.93
N ARG A 105 -2.57 3.09 9.34
CA ARG A 105 -2.98 3.20 10.72
C ARG A 105 -3.76 1.96 11.15
N ASP A 106 -3.26 1.28 12.16
CA ASP A 106 -3.93 0.18 12.81
C ASP A 106 -4.48 0.64 14.17
N THR A 107 -5.78 0.83 14.24
CA THR A 107 -6.46 1.29 15.46
C THR A 107 -6.56 0.19 16.51
N ASP A 108 -6.61 -1.08 16.10
CA ASP A 108 -6.73 -2.22 17.02
C ASP A 108 -5.42 -2.46 17.77
N LEU A 109 -4.29 -2.25 17.09
CA LEU A 109 -2.97 -2.37 17.68
C LEU A 109 -2.43 -1.07 18.28
N GLU A 110 -3.16 0.05 18.16
CA GLU A 110 -2.71 1.39 18.52
C GLU A 110 -1.36 1.76 17.91
N ARG A 111 -1.10 1.29 16.68
CA ARG A 111 0.16 1.45 15.97
C ARG A 111 -0.04 1.94 14.55
N MET A 112 1.00 2.57 14.07
CA MET A 112 1.15 2.98 12.68
C MET A 112 2.28 2.18 12.05
N PHE A 113 2.09 1.77 10.80
CA PHE A 113 3.09 1.06 10.02
C PHE A 113 3.47 1.92 8.82
N ILE A 114 4.77 2.05 8.58
CA ILE A 114 5.33 2.82 7.47
C ILE A 114 6.16 1.88 6.62
N TRP A 115 5.82 1.78 5.34
CA TRP A 115 6.63 1.10 4.33
C TRP A 115 7.23 2.15 3.42
N THR A 116 8.54 2.12 3.25
CA THR A 116 9.26 3.03 2.36
C THR A 116 10.05 2.22 1.35
N VAL A 117 9.88 2.55 0.07
CA VAL A 117 10.64 1.98 -1.05
C VAL A 117 11.38 3.11 -1.75
N GLU A 118 12.68 2.92 -1.99
CA GLU A 118 13.51 3.80 -2.81
C GLU A 118 13.63 3.22 -4.22
N ALA A 119 13.32 4.02 -5.24
CA ALA A 119 13.38 3.59 -6.63
C ALA A 119 14.81 3.16 -7.01
N GLY A 120 14.94 1.95 -7.56
CA GLY A 120 16.23 1.39 -7.97
C GLY A 120 17.08 0.79 -6.86
N ARG A 121 16.62 0.80 -5.62
CA ARG A 121 17.29 0.13 -4.50
C ARG A 121 16.65 -1.22 -4.23
N GLN A 122 17.32 -2.29 -4.65
CA GLN A 122 16.88 -3.64 -4.31
C GLN A 122 17.15 -3.91 -2.82
N GLY A 123 16.14 -4.37 -2.11
CA GLY A 123 16.24 -4.76 -0.71
C GLY A 123 14.89 -5.16 -0.14
N ARG A 124 14.93 -5.93 0.94
CA ARG A 124 13.71 -6.25 1.71
C ARG A 124 13.16 -4.99 2.35
N ILE A 125 11.88 -4.76 2.20
CA ILE A 125 11.18 -3.77 3.00
C ILE A 125 10.54 -4.45 4.20
N SER A 126 10.89 -3.96 5.39
CA SER A 126 10.14 -4.26 6.61
C SER A 126 9.36 -3.02 7.01
N PRO A 127 8.14 -3.16 7.53
CA PRO A 127 7.40 -2.03 8.03
C PRO A 127 8.10 -1.45 9.26
N GLU A 128 8.31 -0.16 9.28
CA GLU A 128 8.64 0.54 10.50
C GLU A 128 7.36 0.70 11.31
N SER A 129 7.35 0.21 12.55
CA SER A 129 6.20 0.29 13.45
C SER A 129 6.41 1.39 14.48
N ARG A 130 5.48 2.35 14.52
CA ARG A 130 5.48 3.49 15.45
C ARG A 130 4.19 3.56 16.27
N PRO A 131 4.21 4.16 17.46
CA PRO A 131 2.99 4.42 18.23
C PRO A 131 2.03 5.32 17.47
N LEU A 132 0.72 5.10 17.64
CA LEU A 132 -0.31 5.91 16.99
C LEU A 132 -0.28 7.39 17.41
N SER A 133 0.28 7.71 18.58
CA SER A 133 0.50 9.08 19.04
C SER A 133 1.39 9.92 18.12
N GLN A 134 2.21 9.29 17.29
CA GLN A 134 3.06 9.96 16.29
C GLN A 134 2.40 10.07 14.90
N ALA A 135 1.17 9.59 14.77
CA ALA A 135 0.50 9.48 13.46
C ALA A 135 0.31 10.84 12.77
N ASP A 136 0.02 11.89 13.51
CA ASP A 136 -0.22 13.22 12.93
C ASP A 136 0.99 13.76 12.17
N ALA A 137 2.20 13.43 12.60
CA ALA A 137 3.43 13.82 11.91
C ALA A 137 3.52 13.24 10.47
N PHE A 138 2.97 12.03 10.26
CA PHE A 138 3.04 11.31 8.99
C PHE A 138 1.72 11.33 8.21
N LEU A 139 0.59 11.49 8.89
CA LEU A 139 -0.75 11.52 8.28
C LEU A 139 -1.23 12.92 7.92
N LEU A 140 -0.39 13.94 8.09
CA LEU A 140 -0.65 15.35 7.76
C LEU A 140 -1.78 15.98 8.62
N GLY A 141 -2.14 15.42 9.77
CA GLY A 141 -3.23 15.91 10.62
C GLY A 141 -4.63 15.91 9.97
N ARG A 142 -4.73 15.68 8.65
CA ARG A 142 -5.98 15.64 7.86
C ARG A 142 -5.97 14.45 6.92
N LEU A 143 -6.78 13.44 7.24
CA LEU A 143 -6.86 12.21 6.45
C LEU A 143 -7.63 12.36 5.14
N ASP A 144 -8.39 13.43 4.95
CA ASP A 144 -9.23 13.70 3.77
C ASP A 144 -8.57 14.62 2.72
N ALA A 145 -7.35 15.07 2.96
CA ALA A 145 -6.65 16.02 2.11
C ALA A 145 -5.79 15.35 1.02
N LEU A 146 -5.98 15.77 -0.22
CA LEU A 146 -5.04 15.55 -1.33
C LEU A 146 -4.01 16.65 -1.30
N VAL A 147 -2.72 16.31 -1.26
CA VAL A 147 -1.65 17.30 -1.06
C VAL A 147 -0.50 17.05 -2.01
N CYS A 148 0.01 18.13 -2.62
CA CYS A 148 1.28 18.16 -3.31
C CYS A 148 2.08 19.34 -2.79
N TRP A 149 3.29 19.09 -2.32
CA TRP A 149 4.18 20.10 -1.78
C TRP A 149 5.59 19.96 -2.34
N ASN A 150 6.29 21.11 -2.49
CA ASN A 150 7.65 21.15 -2.96
C ASN A 150 8.41 22.30 -2.24
N GLU A 151 9.53 21.99 -1.64
CA GLU A 151 10.36 22.95 -0.91
C GLU A 151 10.90 24.08 -1.80
N LEU A 152 11.15 23.78 -3.08
CA LEU A 152 11.72 24.72 -4.05
C LEU A 152 10.70 25.68 -4.68
N ASP A 153 9.44 25.65 -4.28
CA ASP A 153 8.35 26.47 -4.85
C ASP A 153 7.93 27.60 -3.87
N PRO A 154 8.73 28.68 -3.65
CA PRO A 154 8.31 29.81 -2.84
C PRO A 154 7.35 30.72 -3.61
N PRO A 155 6.42 31.44 -2.94
CA PRO A 155 6.14 31.47 -1.49
C PRO A 155 4.98 30.56 -1.05
N ARG A 156 4.46 29.72 -1.89
CA ARG A 156 3.25 28.90 -1.60
C ARG A 156 3.46 27.40 -1.60
N GLY A 157 4.67 26.92 -1.80
CA GLY A 157 5.12 25.55 -1.57
C GLY A 157 4.27 24.38 -2.05
N GLY A 158 3.06 24.58 -2.60
CA GLY A 158 2.23 23.47 -3.01
C GLY A 158 0.75 23.80 -3.31
N PHE A 159 -0.01 22.76 -3.56
CA PHE A 159 -1.45 22.81 -3.79
C PHE A 159 -2.14 21.56 -3.23
N GLY A 160 -3.40 21.69 -2.91
CA GLY A 160 -4.18 20.56 -2.40
C GLY A 160 -5.68 20.82 -2.45
N TRP A 161 -6.41 19.72 -2.31
CA TRP A 161 -7.87 19.72 -2.29
C TRP A 161 -8.39 18.89 -1.13
N ASP A 162 -9.48 19.34 -0.58
CA ASP A 162 -10.31 18.52 0.29
C ASP A 162 -11.08 17.52 -0.59
N ARG A 163 -10.88 16.23 -0.35
CA ARG A 163 -11.44 15.15 -1.15
C ARG A 163 -12.96 15.07 -1.06
N ARG A 164 -13.54 15.42 0.10
CA ARG A 164 -14.98 15.33 0.35
C ARG A 164 -15.73 16.45 -0.34
N THR A 165 -15.18 17.67 -0.31
CA THR A 165 -15.83 18.85 -0.83
C THR A 165 -15.35 19.23 -2.23
N GLY A 166 -14.22 18.68 -2.70
CA GLY A 166 -13.57 19.06 -3.94
C GLY A 166 -13.00 20.48 -3.93
N ARG A 167 -13.02 21.18 -2.79
CA ARG A 167 -12.54 22.55 -2.67
C ARG A 167 -11.02 22.58 -2.47
N LYS A 168 -10.39 23.62 -3.00
CA LYS A 168 -8.97 23.87 -2.77
C LYS A 168 -8.74 24.18 -1.29
N LEU A 169 -7.68 23.60 -0.71
CA LEU A 169 -7.31 23.86 0.67
C LEU A 169 -6.81 25.29 0.85
N ALA A 170 -7.26 25.96 1.89
CA ALA A 170 -6.79 27.29 2.26
C ALA A 170 -5.39 27.21 2.92
N GLU A 171 -5.21 26.22 3.77
CA GLU A 171 -3.95 25.90 4.42
C GLU A 171 -3.48 24.52 3.99
N MET A 172 -2.18 24.40 3.71
CA MET A 172 -1.57 23.15 3.27
C MET A 172 -1.13 22.34 4.49
N PRO A 173 -1.71 21.16 4.72
CA PRO A 173 -1.17 20.26 5.72
C PRO A 173 0.18 19.72 5.24
N LEU A 174 1.20 19.85 6.08
CA LEU A 174 2.57 19.43 5.78
C LEU A 174 2.99 18.27 6.68
N LEU A 175 3.93 17.49 6.18
CA LEU A 175 4.70 16.59 7.05
C LEU A 175 5.42 17.42 8.12
N ALA A 176 5.45 16.93 9.35
CA ALA A 176 6.23 17.57 10.40
C ALA A 176 7.70 17.70 9.97
N ASP A 177 8.35 18.77 10.36
CA ASP A 177 9.74 19.05 9.97
C ASP A 177 10.69 17.92 10.39
N SER A 178 10.48 17.33 11.56
CA SER A 178 11.21 16.16 12.02
C SER A 178 11.06 14.97 11.09
N ALA A 179 9.83 14.66 10.67
CA ALA A 179 9.55 13.56 9.73
C ALA A 179 10.10 13.84 8.33
N ARG A 180 10.06 15.10 7.87
CA ARG A 180 10.66 15.49 6.58
C ARG A 180 12.17 15.29 6.57
N GLN A 181 12.86 15.73 7.62
CA GLN A 181 14.31 15.60 7.77
C GLN A 181 14.72 14.12 7.89
N GLU A 182 14.04 13.37 8.75
CA GLU A 182 14.31 11.95 8.96
C GLU A 182 14.17 11.13 7.67
N LEU A 183 13.12 11.39 6.89
CA LEU A 183 12.82 10.69 5.65
C LEU A 183 13.56 11.28 4.43
N GLY A 184 14.23 12.40 4.57
CA GLY A 184 14.91 13.11 3.46
C GLY A 184 13.92 13.58 2.39
N VAL A 185 12.74 14.09 2.78
CA VAL A 185 11.67 14.51 1.87
C VAL A 185 11.78 15.99 1.55
N ARG A 186 12.05 16.30 0.26
CA ARG A 186 12.12 17.67 -0.29
C ARG A 186 10.86 18.05 -1.06
N SER A 187 10.15 17.08 -1.57
CA SER A 187 8.86 17.27 -2.22
C SER A 187 8.01 16.02 -2.04
N PHE A 188 6.69 16.16 -1.98
CA PHE A 188 5.80 15.00 -1.90
C PHE A 188 4.43 15.25 -2.53
N MET A 189 3.84 14.19 -3.06
CA MET A 189 2.41 14.04 -3.28
C MET A 189 1.85 13.04 -2.28
N SER A 190 0.74 13.37 -1.65
CA SER A 190 0.10 12.51 -0.65
C SER A 190 -1.39 12.41 -0.88
N VAL A 191 -1.87 11.18 -0.90
CA VAL A 191 -3.27 10.86 -1.14
C VAL A 191 -3.78 9.94 -0.04
N PRO A 192 -4.96 10.21 0.54
CA PRO A 192 -5.56 9.33 1.52
C PRO A 192 -5.95 8.00 0.89
N MET A 193 -5.76 6.94 1.66
CA MET A 193 -6.22 5.60 1.34
C MET A 193 -7.43 5.29 2.22
N ASP A 194 -8.57 5.02 1.58
CA ASP A 194 -9.83 4.73 2.27
C ASP A 194 -10.22 3.28 2.13
N PHE A 195 -10.90 2.81 3.16
CA PHE A 195 -11.64 1.58 3.11
C PHE A 195 -12.98 1.75 3.85
N GLY A 196 -14.08 1.30 3.21
CA GLY A 196 -15.41 1.41 3.80
C GLY A 196 -15.84 2.83 4.18
N GLY A 197 -15.31 3.87 3.51
CA GLY A 197 -15.60 5.28 3.80
C GLY A 197 -14.75 5.88 4.93
N HIS A 198 -13.84 5.11 5.52
CA HIS A 198 -12.90 5.57 6.53
C HIS A 198 -11.48 5.60 5.99
N ALA A 199 -10.76 6.69 6.23
CA ALA A 199 -9.36 6.79 5.86
C ALA A 199 -8.51 5.94 6.83
N VAL A 200 -7.84 4.92 6.26
CA VAL A 200 -7.01 3.97 7.01
C VAL A 200 -5.53 4.31 6.93
N GLY A 201 -5.15 5.22 6.05
CA GLY A 201 -3.76 5.59 5.87
C GLY A 201 -3.55 6.58 4.73
N ARG A 202 -2.31 6.69 4.27
CA ARG A 202 -1.92 7.55 3.15
C ARG A 202 -0.87 6.87 2.29
N LEU A 203 -0.98 7.07 1.00
CA LEU A 203 0.07 6.76 0.05
C LEU A 203 0.78 8.05 -0.33
N MET A 204 2.11 8.04 -0.30
CA MET A 204 2.94 9.20 -0.58
C MET A 204 3.98 8.86 -1.63
N LEU A 205 4.21 9.79 -2.56
CA LEU A 205 5.33 9.78 -3.49
C LEU A 205 6.24 10.95 -3.16
N CYS A 206 7.52 10.69 -2.96
CA CYS A 206 8.48 11.67 -2.45
C CYS A 206 9.60 11.92 -3.44
N ASN A 207 10.10 13.15 -3.46
CA ASN A 207 11.24 13.59 -4.24
C ASN A 207 11.05 13.34 -5.73
N GLY A 208 10.04 13.98 -6.31
CA GLY A 208 9.78 13.92 -7.75
C GLY A 208 10.98 14.43 -8.56
N ARG A 209 11.39 13.66 -9.57
CA ARG A 209 12.45 14.06 -10.51
C ARG A 209 12.02 15.19 -11.44
N ARG A 210 10.71 15.46 -11.53
CA ARG A 210 10.09 16.58 -12.24
C ARG A 210 9.08 17.29 -11.34
N ARG A 211 8.76 18.52 -11.68
CA ARG A 211 7.67 19.25 -11.03
C ARG A 211 6.34 18.53 -11.28
N TRP A 212 5.58 18.30 -10.22
CA TRP A 212 4.22 17.76 -10.30
C TRP A 212 3.19 18.86 -10.52
N TRP A 213 2.16 18.52 -11.27
CA TRP A 213 1.05 19.40 -11.60
C TRP A 213 -0.24 18.90 -10.93
N PRO A 214 -1.29 19.75 -10.84
CA PRO A 214 -2.59 19.34 -10.33
C PRO A 214 -3.13 18.06 -10.95
N GLN A 215 -2.89 17.85 -12.23
CA GLN A 215 -3.32 16.67 -12.98
C GLN A 215 -2.61 15.39 -12.48
N ASP A 216 -1.34 15.49 -12.10
CA ASP A 216 -0.58 14.35 -11.54
C ASP A 216 -1.16 13.91 -10.20
N LEU A 217 -1.56 14.87 -9.35
CA LEU A 217 -2.17 14.57 -8.06
C LEU A 217 -3.55 13.89 -8.22
N HIS A 218 -4.39 14.39 -9.15
CA HIS A 218 -5.66 13.74 -9.44
C HIS A 218 -5.50 12.37 -10.10
N TRP A 219 -4.47 12.19 -10.95
CA TRP A 219 -4.16 10.87 -11.48
C TRP A 219 -3.70 9.92 -10.37
N PHE A 220 -2.81 10.37 -9.50
CA PHE A 220 -2.38 9.59 -8.35
C PHE A 220 -3.55 9.23 -7.43
N GLU A 221 -4.48 10.16 -7.19
CA GLU A 221 -5.71 9.88 -6.43
C GLU A 221 -6.53 8.74 -7.06
N ARG A 222 -6.72 8.76 -8.38
CA ARG A 222 -7.46 7.69 -9.07
C ARG A 222 -6.77 6.35 -8.91
N VAL A 223 -5.44 6.30 -9.07
CA VAL A 223 -4.64 5.08 -8.87
C VAL A 223 -4.80 4.56 -7.43
N VAL A 224 -4.64 5.41 -6.43
CA VAL A 224 -4.77 5.03 -5.01
C VAL A 224 -6.18 4.54 -4.68
N ARG A 225 -7.21 5.13 -5.28
CA ARG A 225 -8.60 4.70 -5.10
C ARG A 225 -8.83 3.25 -5.56
N HIS A 226 -8.21 2.86 -6.67
CA HIS A 226 -8.29 1.48 -7.16
C HIS A 226 -7.41 0.51 -6.36
N LEU A 227 -6.32 0.97 -5.76
CA LEU A 227 -5.45 0.16 -4.92
C LEU A 227 -6.00 -0.01 -3.49
N GLY A 228 -6.92 0.83 -3.05
CA GLY A 228 -7.43 0.82 -1.67
C GLY A 228 -7.98 -0.54 -1.24
N LEU A 229 -8.87 -1.13 -2.03
CA LEU A 229 -9.47 -2.44 -1.73
C LEU A 229 -8.45 -3.60 -1.78
N PRO A 230 -7.62 -3.75 -2.83
CA PRO A 230 -6.58 -4.78 -2.85
C PRO A 230 -5.59 -4.69 -1.67
N LEU A 231 -5.13 -3.49 -1.35
CA LEU A 231 -4.23 -3.26 -0.21
C LEU A 231 -4.92 -3.60 1.12
N HIS A 232 -6.17 -3.18 1.30
CA HIS A 232 -6.93 -3.53 2.50
C HIS A 232 -7.09 -5.05 2.66
N ASN A 233 -7.45 -5.76 1.59
CA ASN A 233 -7.57 -7.21 1.61
C ASN A 233 -6.23 -7.88 2.00
N LEU A 234 -5.12 -7.37 1.49
CA LEU A 234 -3.79 -7.84 1.84
C LEU A 234 -3.50 -7.68 3.35
N PHE A 235 -3.83 -6.52 3.93
CA PHE A 235 -3.69 -6.27 5.37
C PHE A 235 -4.65 -7.10 6.20
N LEU A 236 -5.89 -7.25 5.77
CA LEU A 236 -6.90 -8.06 6.44
C LEU A 236 -6.47 -9.53 6.54
N LEU A 237 -6.00 -10.10 5.43
CA LEU A 237 -5.49 -11.48 5.39
C LEU A 237 -4.29 -11.66 6.32
N ARG A 238 -3.38 -10.69 6.37
CA ARG A 238 -2.25 -10.72 7.32
C ARG A 238 -2.73 -10.71 8.76
N HIS A 239 -3.70 -9.85 9.09
CA HIS A 239 -4.29 -9.75 10.42
C HIS A 239 -5.00 -11.05 10.83
N MET A 240 -5.80 -11.61 9.92
CA MET A 240 -6.48 -12.88 10.17
C MET A 240 -5.49 -14.03 10.39
N ARG A 241 -4.41 -14.11 9.60
CA ARG A 241 -3.35 -15.10 9.80
C ARG A 241 -2.65 -14.92 11.15
N ALA A 242 -2.29 -13.69 11.51
CA ALA A 242 -1.66 -13.41 12.81
C ALA A 242 -2.56 -13.80 13.98
N ARG A 243 -3.85 -13.43 13.93
CA ARG A 243 -4.85 -13.82 14.95
C ARG A 243 -5.08 -15.33 14.99
N ALA A 244 -5.11 -16.01 13.86
CA ALA A 244 -5.25 -17.47 13.82
C ALA A 244 -4.05 -18.17 14.47
N ILE A 245 -2.83 -17.70 14.19
CA ILE A 245 -1.60 -18.23 14.82
C ILE A 245 -1.61 -17.98 16.33
N GLU A 246 -1.98 -16.79 16.78
CA GLU A 246 -2.08 -16.43 18.20
C GLU A 246 -3.15 -17.26 18.92
N GLY A 247 -4.32 -17.41 18.29
CA GLY A 247 -5.40 -18.25 18.81
C GLY A 247 -5.00 -19.71 18.95
N GLU A 248 -4.33 -20.27 17.95
CA GLU A 248 -3.82 -21.64 17.98
C GLU A 248 -2.74 -21.82 19.07
N ARG A 249 -1.83 -20.85 19.17
CA ARG A 249 -0.80 -20.85 20.21
C ARG A 249 -1.40 -20.80 21.62
N SER A 250 -2.43 -19.98 21.82
CA SER A 250 -3.15 -19.89 23.10
C SER A 250 -3.92 -21.19 23.41
N ARG A 251 -4.51 -21.84 22.40
CA ARG A 251 -5.18 -23.15 22.54
C ARG A 251 -4.19 -24.21 22.97
N ILE A 252 -3.09 -24.36 22.24
CA ILE A 252 -2.05 -25.35 22.53
C ILE A 252 -1.44 -25.12 23.93
N SER A 253 -1.22 -23.85 24.32
CA SER A 253 -0.71 -23.53 25.65
C SER A 253 -1.66 -24.00 26.76
N ARG A 254 -2.98 -23.90 26.55
CA ARG A 254 -3.99 -24.41 27.50
C ARG A 254 -4.01 -25.93 27.52
N ASP A 255 -4.01 -26.56 26.35
CA ASP A 255 -4.03 -28.02 26.25
C ASP A 255 -2.82 -28.64 26.98
N ILE A 256 -1.64 -28.04 26.87
CA ILE A 256 -0.43 -28.44 27.57
C ILE A 256 -0.56 -28.24 29.09
N HIS A 257 -1.03 -27.04 29.47
CA HIS A 257 -1.20 -26.74 30.91
C HIS A 257 -2.16 -27.71 31.57
N ASP A 258 -3.27 -28.03 30.92
CA ASP A 258 -4.29 -28.94 31.43
C ASP A 258 -3.76 -30.40 31.46
N GLY A 259 -3.02 -30.83 30.44
CA GLY A 259 -2.36 -32.13 30.41
C GLY A 259 -1.30 -32.28 31.52
N ILE A 260 -0.46 -31.25 31.72
CA ILE A 260 0.54 -31.26 32.79
C ILE A 260 -0.14 -31.34 34.16
N LEU A 261 -1.20 -30.57 34.40
CA LEU A 261 -1.91 -30.60 35.69
C LEU A 261 -2.54 -31.96 35.95
N GLN A 262 -3.17 -32.60 34.96
CA GLN A 262 -3.73 -33.93 35.08
C GLN A 262 -2.66 -34.99 35.42
N THR A 263 -1.52 -34.94 34.74
CA THR A 263 -0.39 -35.83 34.99
C THR A 263 0.15 -35.65 36.40
N LEU A 264 0.37 -34.39 36.83
CA LEU A 264 0.87 -34.12 38.21
C LEU A 264 -0.11 -34.59 39.27
N LEU A 265 -1.40 -34.38 39.11
CA LEU A 265 -2.45 -34.87 40.01
C LEU A 265 -2.47 -36.40 40.06
N SER A 266 -2.33 -37.08 38.94
CA SER A 266 -2.24 -38.53 38.85
C SER A 266 -1.01 -39.07 39.60
N VAL A 267 0.14 -38.45 39.39
CA VAL A 267 1.39 -38.80 40.09
C VAL A 267 1.25 -38.59 41.61
N ASP A 268 0.67 -37.48 42.05
CA ASP A 268 0.44 -37.18 43.45
C ASP A 268 -0.45 -38.26 44.13
N MET A 269 -1.57 -38.62 43.48
CA MET A 269 -2.46 -39.68 43.95
C MET A 269 -1.74 -41.02 44.04
N GLN A 270 -0.94 -41.40 43.04
CA GLN A 270 -0.17 -42.64 43.02
C GLN A 270 0.90 -42.67 44.11
N LEU A 271 1.58 -41.55 44.36
CA LEU A 271 2.53 -41.39 45.46
C LEU A 271 1.83 -41.56 46.80
N GLY A 272 0.61 -41.03 46.99
CA GLY A 272 -0.18 -41.22 48.21
C GLY A 272 -0.57 -42.70 48.47
N VAL A 273 -0.86 -43.44 47.40
CA VAL A 273 -1.10 -44.91 47.50
C VAL A 273 0.19 -45.66 47.82
N LEU A 274 1.27 -45.28 47.15
CA LEU A 274 2.59 -45.88 47.34
C LEU A 274 3.10 -45.72 48.80
N PHE A 275 2.93 -44.55 49.38
CA PHE A 275 3.30 -44.24 50.76
C PHE A 275 2.60 -45.15 51.78
N ARG A 276 1.35 -45.53 51.55
CA ARG A 276 0.60 -46.49 52.36
C ARG A 276 1.09 -47.91 52.14
N LYS A 277 1.39 -48.34 50.91
CA LYS A 277 1.87 -49.69 50.58
C LYS A 277 3.27 -49.99 51.12
N VAL A 278 4.17 -49.01 51.21
CA VAL A 278 5.52 -49.17 51.70
C VAL A 278 5.53 -49.77 53.14
N ARG A 279 4.54 -49.44 53.98
CA ARG A 279 4.42 -49.95 55.36
C ARG A 279 3.78 -51.32 55.43
N GLN A 280 2.98 -51.74 54.45
CA GLN A 280 2.20 -52.99 54.50
C GLN A 280 2.81 -54.10 53.65
N SER A 281 3.38 -53.79 52.49
CA SER A 281 3.94 -54.79 51.59
C SER A 281 5.10 -54.17 50.78
N PRO A 282 6.32 -54.18 51.28
CA PRO A 282 7.48 -53.54 50.65
C PRO A 282 7.74 -54.02 49.21
N THR A 283 7.48 -55.30 48.91
CA THR A 283 7.67 -55.87 47.57
C THR A 283 6.67 -55.30 46.56
N GLU A 284 5.38 -55.14 46.92
CA GLU A 284 4.37 -54.51 46.06
C GLU A 284 4.59 -53.01 45.87
N ALA A 285 5.15 -52.36 46.89
CA ALA A 285 5.52 -50.97 46.83
C ALA A 285 6.66 -50.74 45.84
N ALA A 286 7.65 -51.63 45.78
CA ALA A 286 8.73 -51.54 44.78
C ALA A 286 8.22 -51.68 43.34
N LEU A 287 7.33 -52.63 43.10
CA LEU A 287 6.69 -52.79 41.77
C LEU A 287 5.85 -51.58 41.38
N ALA A 288 5.09 -50.99 42.30
CA ALA A 288 4.27 -49.82 42.05
C ALA A 288 5.13 -48.57 41.84
N LEU A 289 6.30 -48.47 42.49
CA LEU A 289 7.24 -47.38 42.24
C LEU A 289 7.85 -47.46 40.83
N ASP A 290 8.19 -48.66 40.38
CA ASP A 290 8.73 -48.85 39.02
C ASP A 290 7.70 -48.52 37.95
N ALA A 291 6.43 -48.92 38.14
CA ALA A 291 5.33 -48.52 37.26
C ALA A 291 5.10 -47.02 37.22
N LEU A 292 5.14 -46.34 38.38
CA LEU A 292 5.01 -44.87 38.44
C LEU A 292 6.17 -44.19 37.72
N GLN A 293 7.40 -44.70 37.90
CA GLN A 293 8.57 -44.15 37.23
C GLN A 293 8.46 -44.27 35.69
N GLN A 294 7.94 -45.42 35.20
CA GLN A 294 7.69 -45.59 33.74
C GLN A 294 6.64 -44.63 33.24
N THR A 295 5.53 -44.42 33.96
CA THR A 295 4.49 -43.45 33.60
C THR A 295 5.07 -42.05 33.52
N VAL A 296 5.80 -41.57 34.51
CA VAL A 296 6.44 -40.25 34.52
C VAL A 296 7.42 -40.09 33.35
N ARG A 297 8.17 -41.12 33.01
CA ARG A 297 9.10 -41.10 31.86
C ARG A 297 8.35 -40.97 30.52
N SER A 298 7.25 -41.74 30.33
CA SER A 298 6.46 -41.69 29.10
C SER A 298 5.79 -40.34 28.91
N GLU A 299 5.17 -39.81 29.96
CA GLU A 299 4.53 -38.49 29.96
C GLU A 299 5.54 -37.35 29.69
N THR A 300 6.71 -37.42 30.31
CA THR A 300 7.80 -36.47 30.08
C THR A 300 8.29 -36.50 28.61
N ALA A 301 8.35 -37.68 28.02
CA ALA A 301 8.74 -37.83 26.60
C ALA A 301 7.66 -37.28 25.65
N GLU A 302 6.40 -37.45 26.01
CA GLU A 302 5.28 -36.91 25.23
C GLU A 302 5.22 -35.37 25.29
N LEU A 303 5.37 -34.80 26.48
CA LEU A 303 5.48 -33.35 26.68
C LEU A 303 6.67 -32.75 25.88
N ARG A 304 7.82 -33.43 25.88
CA ARG A 304 8.98 -32.97 25.10
C ARG A 304 8.69 -33.01 23.60
N ARG A 305 7.98 -34.02 23.11
CA ARG A 305 7.56 -34.07 21.69
C ARG A 305 6.63 -32.91 21.36
N MET A 306 5.57 -32.69 22.17
CA MET A 306 4.64 -31.56 21.96
C MET A 306 5.37 -30.22 21.96
N VAL A 307 6.30 -29.98 22.89
CA VAL A 307 7.10 -28.75 22.95
C VAL A 307 8.05 -28.63 21.75
N THR A 308 8.57 -29.76 21.23
CA THR A 308 9.45 -29.74 20.04
C THR A 308 8.68 -29.49 18.77
N ASP A 309 7.49 -30.07 18.64
CA ASP A 309 6.58 -29.85 17.51
C ASP A 309 5.99 -28.42 17.47
N MET A 310 5.93 -27.77 18.67
CA MET A 310 5.56 -26.35 18.80
C MET A 310 6.71 -25.38 18.52
N ARG A 311 7.97 -25.83 18.44
CA ARG A 311 8.96 -24.94 17.87
C ARG A 311 8.40 -24.53 16.54
N PRO A 312 8.19 -23.20 16.32
CA PRO A 312 7.82 -22.75 14.98
C PRO A 312 8.83 -23.47 14.09
N LEU A 313 8.35 -24.29 13.15
CA LEU A 313 9.06 -24.44 11.90
C LEU A 313 9.60 -23.04 11.72
N ARG A 314 10.90 -22.83 11.80
CA ARG A 314 11.48 -21.64 11.21
C ARG A 314 10.81 -21.67 9.86
N VAL A 315 9.68 -20.97 9.77
CA VAL A 315 9.24 -20.47 8.49
C VAL A 315 10.52 -19.77 8.12
N GLN A 316 11.33 -20.47 7.37
CA GLN A 316 12.26 -19.81 6.48
C GLN A 316 11.32 -18.80 5.93
N SER A 317 11.39 -17.60 6.50
CA SER A 317 10.77 -16.44 5.96
C SER A 317 11.15 -16.54 4.50
N ALA A 318 10.35 -17.27 3.76
CA ALA A 318 10.18 -17.09 2.36
C ALA A 318 9.56 -15.70 2.36
N ASP A 319 10.46 -14.86 2.36
CA ASP A 319 10.63 -13.47 2.47
C ASP A 319 9.84 -12.75 1.42
#